data_e7b74055721184b1420bc5b4b7d00b78
#
_entry.id   e7b74055721184b1420bc5b4b7d00b78
#
_cell.length_a   1.000
_cell.length_b   1.000
_cell.length_c   1.000
_cell.angle_alpha   90.00
_cell.angle_beta   90.00
_cell.angle_gamma   90.00
#
_symmetry.space_group_name_H-M   'P 1'
#
loop_
_entity.id
_entity.type
_entity.pdbx_description
1 polymer ?
#
loop_
_entity_poly.entity_id
_entity_poly.type
_entity_poly.pdbx_seq_one_letter_code
_entity_poly.pdbx_strand_id
1 'polypeptide(L)'
;SDHTVFHLLKLFDRFQMERALEHAKLHLTESKNIDAMTKLLIADQYNLTDLKDHCLQSFTNASELHKKLQDFSECPNFSANMKAAIFDRIVKLKLQ
;
A
#
# COMPACT_ATOMS: atom_id res chain seq x y z
N SER A 1 -6.98 -6.24 12.72
CA SER A 1 -7.57 -6.12 11.40
C SER A 1 -7.08 -4.87 10.67
N ASP A 2 -7.32 -4.82 9.38
CA ASP A 2 -6.91 -3.70 8.52
C ASP A 2 -7.53 -2.38 9.01
N HIS A 3 -8.81 -2.43 9.37
CA HIS A 3 -9.52 -1.25 9.87
C HIS A 3 -8.95 -0.75 11.19
N THR A 4 -8.50 -1.65 12.05
CA THR A 4 -7.92 -1.28 13.33
C THR A 4 -6.62 -0.49 13.14
N VAL A 5 -5.72 -0.98 12.28
CA VAL A 5 -4.45 -0.30 12.01
C VAL A 5 -4.71 1.09 11.43
N PHE A 6 -5.56 1.18 10.43
CA PHE A 6 -5.88 2.43 9.76
C PHE A 6 -6.51 3.44 10.72
N HIS A 7 -7.44 2.97 11.55
CA HIS A 7 -8.12 3.80 12.53
C HIS A 7 -7.16 4.33 13.60
N LEU A 8 -6.26 3.47 14.09
CA LEU A 8 -5.28 3.87 15.08
C LEU A 8 -4.36 4.96 14.56
N LEU A 9 -3.92 4.86 13.31
CA LEU A 9 -3.05 5.87 12.71
C LEU A 9 -3.73 7.24 12.66
N LYS A 10 -5.04 7.28 12.51
CA LYS A 10 -5.79 8.54 12.46
C LYS A 10 -5.98 9.19 13.83
N LEU A 11 -5.86 8.41 14.91
CA LEU A 11 -6.11 8.90 16.27
C LEU A 11 -4.88 9.52 16.94
N PHE A 12 -3.69 9.31 16.38
CA PHE A 12 -2.46 9.82 16.97
C PHE A 12 -2.20 11.26 16.55
N ASP A 13 -1.61 12.04 17.46
CA ASP A 13 -1.13 13.36 17.11
C ASP A 13 0.11 13.24 16.22
N ARG A 14 0.61 14.37 15.70
CA ARG A 14 1.68 14.36 14.72
C ARG A 14 2.96 13.68 15.22
N PHE A 15 3.34 13.96 16.46
CA PHE A 15 4.57 13.39 17.04
C PHE A 15 4.41 11.90 17.31
N GLN A 16 3.29 11.53 17.92
CA GLN A 16 2.99 10.12 18.19
C GLN A 16 2.75 9.37 16.88
N MET A 17 2.21 10.05 15.88
CA MET A 17 1.98 9.46 14.56
C MET A 17 3.28 8.98 13.93
N GLU A 18 4.35 9.77 14.01
CA GLU A 18 5.64 9.37 13.43
C GLU A 18 6.16 8.09 14.07
N ARG A 19 6.04 7.96 15.39
CA ARG A 19 6.45 6.75 16.09
C ARG A 19 5.55 5.56 15.76
N ALA A 20 4.25 5.80 15.71
CA ALA A 20 3.29 4.76 15.37
C ALA A 20 3.50 4.25 13.95
N LEU A 21 3.86 5.14 13.02
CA LEU A 21 4.12 4.75 11.64
C LEU A 21 5.35 3.84 11.53
N GLU A 22 6.40 4.08 12.31
CA GLU A 22 7.56 3.21 12.29
C GLU A 22 7.21 1.79 12.74
N HIS A 23 6.43 1.65 13.82
CA HIS A 23 5.98 0.35 14.28
C HIS A 23 5.00 -0.30 13.31
N ALA A 24 4.04 0.50 12.83
CA ALA A 24 3.03 0.01 11.89
C ALA A 24 3.65 -0.42 10.57
N LYS A 25 4.67 0.30 10.09
CA LYS A 25 5.38 -0.02 8.86
C LYS A 25 5.98 -1.43 8.92
N LEU A 26 6.65 -1.75 10.03
CA LEU A 26 7.25 -3.07 10.19
C LEU A 26 6.15 -4.15 10.23
N HIS A 27 5.10 -3.91 11.00
CA HIS A 27 3.97 -4.84 11.09
C HIS A 27 3.29 -5.03 9.72
N LEU A 28 3.05 -3.95 9.00
CA LEU A 28 2.41 -3.99 7.68
C LEU A 28 3.26 -4.74 6.67
N THR A 29 4.59 -4.52 6.71
CA THR A 29 5.50 -5.19 5.79
C THR A 29 5.49 -6.69 6.01
N GLU A 30 5.43 -7.15 7.25
CA GLU A 30 5.49 -8.56 7.61
C GLU A 30 4.13 -9.26 7.64
N SER A 31 3.04 -8.51 7.75
CA SER A 31 1.72 -9.10 7.90
C SER A 31 1.25 -9.80 6.62
N LYS A 32 0.80 -11.04 6.77
CA LYS A 32 0.19 -11.80 5.67
C LYS A 32 -1.33 -11.67 5.66
N ASN A 33 -1.90 -11.12 6.73
CA ASN A 33 -3.35 -11.00 6.87
C ASN A 33 -3.91 -9.73 6.23
N ILE A 34 -3.05 -8.76 5.95
CA ILE A 34 -3.45 -7.50 5.34
C ILE A 34 -3.17 -7.59 3.85
N ASP A 35 -4.21 -7.37 3.05
CA ASP A 35 -4.09 -7.42 1.59
C ASP A 35 -3.08 -6.37 1.08
N ALA A 36 -2.34 -6.75 0.02
CA ALA A 36 -1.32 -5.87 -0.55
C ALA A 36 -1.90 -4.54 -1.05
N MET A 37 -3.12 -4.55 -1.58
CA MET A 37 -3.77 -3.32 -2.05
C MET A 37 -4.09 -2.39 -0.89
N THR A 38 -4.51 -2.93 0.25
CA THR A 38 -4.74 -2.16 1.47
C THR A 38 -3.42 -1.57 1.97
N LYS A 39 -2.34 -2.33 1.94
CA LYS A 39 -1.02 -1.83 2.31
C LYS A 39 -0.59 -0.68 1.41
N LEU A 40 -0.85 -0.78 0.11
CA LEU A 40 -0.54 0.29 -0.84
C LEU A 40 -1.34 1.55 -0.54
N LEU A 41 -2.61 1.41 -0.17
CA LEU A 41 -3.43 2.56 0.18
C LEU A 41 -2.89 3.27 1.42
N ILE A 42 -2.51 2.50 2.44
CA ILE A 42 -1.91 3.05 3.66
C ILE A 42 -0.59 3.76 3.33
N ALA A 43 0.24 3.11 2.52
CA ALA A 43 1.52 3.69 2.11
C ALA A 43 1.33 5.01 1.36
N ASP A 44 0.29 5.08 0.52
CA ASP A 44 -0.04 6.28 -0.23
C ASP A 44 -0.49 7.42 0.69
N GLN A 45 -1.37 7.11 1.63
CA GLN A 45 -1.95 8.14 2.50
C GLN A 45 -0.95 8.69 3.53
N TYR A 46 0.02 7.88 3.93
CA TYR A 46 1.01 8.26 4.94
C TYR A 46 2.42 8.41 4.37
N ASN A 47 2.56 8.39 3.05
CA ASN A 47 3.83 8.59 2.34
C ASN A 47 4.92 7.59 2.78
N LEU A 48 4.55 6.34 2.93
CA LEU A 48 5.46 5.27 3.33
C LEU A 48 6.12 4.66 2.09
N THR A 49 7.18 5.31 1.60
CA THR A 49 7.84 4.94 0.34
C THR A 49 8.38 3.51 0.36
N ASP A 50 9.01 3.11 1.47
CA ASP A 50 9.58 1.76 1.57
C ASP A 50 8.49 0.69 1.52
N LEU A 51 7.36 0.92 2.19
CA LEU A 51 6.24 -0.01 2.15
C LEU A 51 5.65 -0.08 0.75
N LYS A 52 5.50 1.07 0.09
CA LYS A 52 5.02 1.14 -1.29
C LYS A 52 5.90 0.29 -2.21
N ASP A 53 7.22 0.50 -2.15
CA ASP A 53 8.15 -0.23 -3.00
C ASP A 53 8.12 -1.72 -2.72
N HIS A 54 8.09 -2.09 -1.44
CA HIS A 54 8.00 -3.50 -1.05
C HIS A 54 6.75 -4.16 -1.63
N CYS A 55 5.60 -3.50 -1.50
CA CYS A 55 4.34 -4.05 -2.01
C CYS A 55 4.33 -4.16 -3.53
N LEU A 56 4.81 -3.13 -4.23
CA LEU A 56 4.86 -3.16 -5.69
C LEU A 56 5.78 -4.27 -6.19
N GLN A 57 6.92 -4.46 -5.54
CA GLN A 57 7.87 -5.50 -5.93
C GLN A 57 7.37 -6.91 -5.60
N SER A 58 6.44 -7.04 -4.67
CA SER A 58 5.87 -8.34 -4.34
C SER A 58 5.01 -8.91 -5.47
N PHE A 59 4.52 -8.07 -6.36
CA PHE A 59 3.76 -8.52 -7.53
C PHE A 59 4.74 -8.93 -8.64
N THR A 60 4.60 -10.16 -9.11
CA THR A 60 5.46 -10.72 -10.15
C THR A 60 4.71 -10.97 -11.46
N ASN A 61 3.39 -10.72 -11.49
CA ASN A 61 2.54 -10.99 -12.63
C ASN A 61 1.68 -9.76 -12.92
N ALA A 62 1.79 -9.23 -14.15
CA ALA A 62 1.06 -8.04 -14.56
C ALA A 62 -0.46 -8.24 -14.50
N SER A 63 -0.92 -9.41 -14.94
CA SER A 63 -2.36 -9.71 -14.95
C SER A 63 -2.92 -9.78 -13.53
N GLU A 64 -2.17 -10.35 -12.61
CA GLU A 64 -2.58 -10.43 -11.21
C GLU A 64 -2.69 -9.05 -10.58
N LEU A 65 -1.70 -8.19 -10.80
CA LEU A 65 -1.72 -6.82 -10.26
C LEU A 65 -2.89 -6.04 -10.85
N HIS A 66 -3.08 -6.15 -12.16
CA HIS A 66 -4.18 -5.46 -12.84
C HIS A 66 -5.54 -5.89 -12.29
N LYS A 67 -5.72 -7.20 -12.11
CA LYS A 67 -6.97 -7.74 -11.57
C LYS A 67 -7.22 -7.27 -10.14
N LYS A 68 -6.19 -7.32 -9.30
CA LYS A 68 -6.32 -6.84 -7.91
C LYS A 68 -6.67 -5.38 -7.85
N LEU A 69 -6.10 -4.57 -8.74
CA LEU A 69 -6.41 -3.15 -8.81
C LEU A 69 -7.88 -2.93 -9.20
N GLN A 70 -8.37 -3.69 -10.19
CA GLN A 70 -9.76 -3.58 -10.62
C GLN A 70 -10.75 -4.01 -9.53
N ASP A 71 -10.40 -5.05 -8.77
CA ASP A 71 -11.27 -5.60 -7.74
C ASP A 71 -11.23 -4.80 -6.43
N PHE A 72 -10.28 -3.88 -6.31
CA PHE A 72 -10.11 -3.10 -5.07
C PHE A 72 -11.11 -1.95 -5.03
N SER A 73 -12.05 -2.00 -4.07
CA SER A 73 -13.12 -1.00 -3.95
C SER A 73 -12.60 0.39 -3.61
N GLU A 74 -11.44 0.48 -2.97
CA GLU A 74 -10.84 1.74 -2.56
C GLU A 74 -9.90 2.33 -3.63
N CYS A 75 -9.86 1.73 -4.82
CA CYS A 75 -9.01 2.19 -5.92
C CYS A 75 -9.14 3.70 -6.20
N PRO A 76 -10.35 4.29 -6.21
CA PRO A 76 -10.50 5.73 -6.46
C PRO A 76 -9.83 6.61 -5.40
N ASN A 77 -9.50 6.05 -4.23
CA ASN A 77 -8.87 6.82 -3.16
C ASN A 77 -7.34 6.89 -3.28
N PHE A 78 -6.75 6.17 -4.23
CA PHE A 78 -5.33 6.30 -4.52
C PHE A 78 -5.02 7.67 -5.11
N SER A 79 -3.89 8.25 -4.70
CA SER A 79 -3.40 9.48 -5.33
C SER A 79 -2.99 9.23 -6.79
N ALA A 80 -2.89 10.30 -7.57
CA ALA A 80 -2.41 10.20 -8.94
C ALA A 80 -1.01 9.59 -9.01
N ASN A 81 -0.14 9.95 -8.07
CA ASN A 81 1.21 9.41 -8.01
C ASN A 81 1.21 7.90 -7.76
N MET A 82 0.34 7.42 -6.88
CA MET A 82 0.24 5.99 -6.60
C MET A 82 -0.32 5.24 -7.81
N LYS A 83 -1.35 5.78 -8.47
CA LYS A 83 -1.90 5.18 -9.67
C LYS A 83 -0.85 5.05 -10.76
N ALA A 84 -0.03 6.11 -10.93
CA ALA A 84 1.07 6.08 -11.91
C ALA A 84 2.11 5.02 -11.55
N ALA A 85 2.45 4.89 -10.26
CA ALA A 85 3.43 3.90 -9.82
C ALA A 85 2.92 2.47 -10.06
N ILE A 86 1.65 2.20 -9.78
CA ILE A 86 1.04 0.89 -10.03
C ILE A 86 1.02 0.59 -11.52
N PHE A 87 0.62 1.56 -12.33
CA PHE A 87 0.59 1.42 -13.79
C PHE A 87 1.99 1.15 -14.33
N ASP A 88 2.99 1.89 -13.85
CA ASP A 88 4.38 1.71 -14.25
C ASP A 88 4.86 0.29 -13.92
N ARG A 89 4.50 -0.23 -12.75
CA ARG A 89 4.86 -1.60 -12.37
C ARG A 89 4.22 -2.63 -13.31
N ILE A 90 2.95 -2.42 -13.67
CA ILE A 90 2.26 -3.31 -14.62
C ILE A 90 2.99 -3.33 -15.95
N VAL A 91 3.38 -2.17 -16.46
CA VAL A 91 4.10 -2.06 -17.73
C VAL A 91 5.44 -2.80 -17.66
N LYS A 92 6.20 -2.59 -16.58
CA LYS A 92 7.49 -3.26 -16.40
C LYS A 92 7.36 -4.78 -16.35
N LEU A 93 6.30 -5.27 -15.68
CA LEU A 93 6.06 -6.72 -15.61
C LEU A 93 5.70 -7.29 -16.96
N LYS A 94 5.00 -6.54 -17.82
CA LYS A 94 4.66 -6.99 -19.17
C LYS A 94 5.86 -7.06 -20.09
N LEU A 95 6.89 -6.26 -19.80
CA LEU A 95 8.10 -6.22 -20.63
C LEU A 95 9.12 -7.30 -20.27
N GLN A 96 8.89 -8.03 -19.20
CA GLN A 96 9.77 -9.13 -18.77
C GLN A 96 9.53 -10.41 -19.52
#